data_03961db38ebc54213b6e08043f4ffab3
#
_entry.id   03961db38ebc54213b6e08043f4ffab3
#
_cell.length_a   1.000
_cell.length_b   1.000
_cell.length_c   1.000
_cell.angle_alpha   90.00
_cell.angle_beta   90.00
_cell.angle_gamma   90.00
#
_symmetry.space_group_name_H-M   'P 1'
#
loop_
_entity.id
_entity.type
_entity.pdbx_description
1 polymer ?
#
loop_
_entity_poly.entity_id
_entity_poly.type
_entity_poly.pdbx_seq_one_letter_code
_entity_poly.pdbx_strand_id
1 'polypeptide(L)'
;SLELVENRFLDIKKNKIEHIIIDGSLGNSIVFGKEISNHSSNFSKFIGRLFINNKEVYSNFADTILGDPLNALLWYFDQKLRLKKYIKKGEIVSLGSITPLIWIDSPCNVKAVIDDLGECSINFIN
;
A
#
# COMPACT_ATOMS: atom_id res chain seq x y z
N SER A 1 3.86 0.45 -5.65
CA SER A 1 4.00 -0.84 -4.96
C SER A 1 2.66 -1.49 -4.70
N LEU A 2 2.67 -2.81 -4.52
CA LEU A 2 1.59 -3.60 -3.94
C LEU A 2 2.02 -4.03 -2.54
N GLU A 3 1.17 -3.80 -1.55
CA GLU A 3 1.33 -4.37 -0.22
C GLU A 3 0.56 -5.70 -0.17
N LEU A 4 1.26 -6.75 0.26
CA LEU A 4 0.68 -8.06 0.49
C LEU A 4 0.42 -8.21 1.98
N VAL A 5 -0.83 -8.41 2.32
CA VAL A 5 -1.25 -8.66 3.71
C VAL A 5 -1.65 -10.12 3.85
N GLU A 6 -1.42 -10.66 5.03
CA GLU A 6 -1.70 -12.04 5.36
C GLU A 6 -2.53 -12.13 6.64
N ASN A 7 -3.62 -12.86 6.56
CA ASN A 7 -4.40 -13.16 7.75
C ASN A 7 -3.82 -14.40 8.46
N ARG A 8 -3.13 -14.17 9.57
CA ARG A 8 -2.55 -15.24 10.43
C ARG A 8 -3.49 -15.69 11.55
N PHE A 9 -4.72 -15.17 11.58
CA PHE A 9 -5.73 -15.53 12.57
C PHE A 9 -6.73 -16.53 12.02
N LEU A 10 -7.28 -17.40 12.87
CA LEU A 10 -8.35 -18.32 12.51
C LEU A 10 -9.63 -17.59 12.10
N ASP A 11 -9.94 -16.49 12.77
CA ASP A 11 -11.08 -15.64 12.46
C ASP A 11 -10.73 -14.18 12.77
N ILE A 12 -10.37 -13.42 11.74
CA ILE A 12 -9.95 -12.03 11.90
C ILE A 12 -11.05 -11.14 12.52
N LYS A 13 -12.34 -11.47 12.29
CA LYS A 13 -13.47 -10.68 12.79
C LYS A 13 -13.63 -10.77 14.31
N LYS A 14 -13.09 -11.80 14.94
CA LYS A 14 -13.11 -12.00 16.40
C LYS A 14 -11.90 -11.39 17.10
N ASN A 15 -10.92 -10.91 16.36
CA ASN A 15 -9.73 -10.33 16.96
C ASN A 15 -9.95 -8.88 17.36
N LYS A 16 -9.39 -8.52 18.51
CA LYS A 16 -9.31 -7.13 18.95
C LYS A 16 -8.23 -6.40 18.16
N ILE A 17 -8.33 -5.08 18.10
CA ILE A 17 -7.36 -4.25 17.39
C ILE A 17 -5.93 -4.44 17.94
N GLU A 18 -5.78 -4.68 19.24
CA GLU A 18 -4.50 -4.94 19.88
C GLU A 18 -3.81 -6.19 19.32
N HIS A 19 -4.57 -7.24 19.01
CA HIS A 19 -4.03 -8.47 18.41
C HIS A 19 -3.49 -8.16 17.00
N ILE A 20 -4.22 -7.39 16.22
CA ILE A 20 -3.81 -6.99 14.87
C ILE A 20 -2.53 -6.15 14.92
N ILE A 21 -2.43 -5.23 15.89
CA ILE A 21 -1.24 -4.38 16.07
C ILE A 21 -0.02 -5.25 16.45
N ILE A 22 -0.18 -6.18 17.40
CA ILE A 22 0.90 -7.09 17.83
C ILE A 22 1.37 -7.98 16.68
N ASP A 23 0.46 -8.40 15.80
CA ASP A 23 0.76 -9.17 14.60
C ASP A 23 1.50 -8.38 13.50
N GLY A 24 1.70 -7.07 13.69
CA GLY A 24 2.29 -6.20 12.68
C GLY A 24 1.27 -5.72 11.64
N SER A 25 0.00 -5.58 12.04
CA SER A 25 -1.10 -5.08 11.20
C SER A 25 -1.33 -5.91 9.93
N LEU A 26 -1.18 -7.23 10.03
CA LEU A 26 -1.30 -8.19 8.92
C LEU A 26 -0.21 -8.03 7.84
N GLY A 27 0.78 -7.19 8.05
CA GLY A 27 1.85 -6.96 7.07
C GLY A 27 2.63 -8.24 6.78
N ASN A 28 2.85 -8.54 5.51
CA ASN A 28 3.68 -9.64 5.05
C ASN A 28 4.84 -9.12 4.20
N SER A 29 4.54 -8.57 3.01
CA SER A 29 5.57 -8.16 2.06
C SER A 29 5.09 -7.00 1.16
N ILE A 30 6.04 -6.41 0.45
CA ILE A 30 5.76 -5.34 -0.51
C ILE A 30 6.42 -5.71 -1.84
N VAL A 31 5.64 -5.63 -2.91
CA VAL A 31 6.14 -5.76 -4.28
C VAL A 31 6.37 -4.36 -4.84
N PHE A 32 7.62 -4.06 -5.18
CA PHE A 32 7.99 -2.77 -5.75
C PHE A 32 7.89 -2.80 -7.28
N GLY A 33 7.42 -1.71 -7.85
CA GLY A 33 7.62 -1.40 -9.25
C GLY A 33 9.01 -0.80 -9.50
N LYS A 34 9.20 -0.28 -10.72
CA LYS A 34 10.42 0.43 -11.07
C LYS A 34 10.54 1.72 -10.28
N GLU A 35 11.73 2.04 -9.79
CA GLU A 35 12.02 3.33 -9.18
C GLU A 35 11.87 4.47 -10.19
N ILE A 36 11.25 5.56 -9.77
CA ILE A 36 11.03 6.76 -10.58
C ILE A 36 11.65 7.94 -9.86
N SER A 37 12.60 8.59 -10.51
CA SER A 37 13.35 9.71 -9.95
C SER A 37 12.78 11.09 -10.31
N ASN A 38 12.04 11.19 -11.42
CA ASN A 38 11.47 12.45 -11.90
C ASN A 38 9.97 12.30 -12.12
N HIS A 39 9.17 12.84 -11.23
CA HIS A 39 7.71 12.82 -11.31
C HIS A 39 7.12 14.18 -10.94
N SER A 40 5.88 14.41 -11.35
CA SER A 40 5.08 15.54 -10.90
C SER A 40 4.94 15.53 -9.36
N SER A 41 4.93 16.69 -8.75
CA SER A 41 4.70 16.86 -7.31
C SER A 41 3.22 16.81 -6.90
N ASN A 42 2.29 16.66 -7.85
CA ASN A 42 0.86 16.66 -7.57
C ASN A 42 0.33 15.21 -7.43
N PHE A 43 0.70 14.57 -6.33
CA PHE A 43 0.36 13.17 -6.07
C PHE A 43 -1.13 12.92 -5.88
N SER A 44 -1.89 13.89 -5.37
CA SER A 44 -3.33 13.74 -5.11
C SER A 44 -4.14 13.45 -6.38
N LYS A 45 -3.66 13.89 -7.55
CA LYS A 45 -4.33 13.71 -8.83
C LYS A 45 -4.04 12.38 -9.52
N PHE A 46 -3.09 11.60 -9.05
CA PHE A 46 -2.80 10.31 -9.63
C PHE A 46 -3.97 9.34 -9.41
N ILE A 47 -4.20 8.51 -10.40
CA ILE A 47 -5.18 7.42 -10.32
C ILE A 47 -4.41 6.11 -10.11
N GLY A 48 -4.75 5.43 -9.03
CA GLY A 48 -4.31 4.06 -8.79
C GLY A 48 -5.36 3.08 -9.30
N ARG A 49 -4.92 2.07 -10.05
CA ARG A 49 -5.77 1.00 -10.59
C ARG A 49 -5.26 -0.35 -10.16
N LEU A 50 -6.17 -1.26 -9.89
CA LEU A 50 -5.86 -2.64 -9.57
C LEU A 50 -6.52 -3.56 -10.60
N PHE A 51 -5.73 -4.50 -11.10
CA PHE A 51 -6.17 -5.49 -12.07
C PHE A 51 -5.97 -6.89 -11.49
N ILE A 52 -6.94 -7.78 -11.74
CA ILE A 52 -6.83 -9.23 -11.50
C ILE A 52 -7.04 -9.93 -12.84
N ASN A 53 -6.07 -10.73 -13.26
CA ASN A 53 -6.08 -11.42 -14.57
C ASN A 53 -6.39 -10.46 -15.73
N ASN A 54 -5.73 -9.30 -15.74
CA ASN A 54 -5.92 -8.20 -16.72
C ASN A 54 -7.29 -7.50 -16.71
N LYS A 55 -8.19 -7.86 -15.80
CA LYS A 55 -9.46 -7.16 -15.62
C LYS A 55 -9.30 -6.11 -14.52
N GLU A 56 -9.63 -4.85 -14.81
CA GLU A 56 -9.68 -3.80 -13.80
C GLU A 56 -10.79 -4.12 -12.78
N VAL A 57 -10.40 -4.20 -11.52
CA VAL A 57 -11.31 -4.50 -10.40
C VAL A 57 -11.51 -3.30 -9.48
N TYR A 58 -10.58 -2.34 -9.53
CA TYR A 58 -10.68 -1.13 -8.74
C TYR A 58 -9.87 0.00 -9.36
N SER A 59 -10.39 1.24 -9.24
CA SER A 59 -9.64 2.47 -9.50
C SER A 59 -10.12 3.60 -8.60
N ASN A 60 -9.20 4.46 -8.18
CA ASN A 60 -9.52 5.65 -7.41
C ASN A 60 -8.38 6.67 -7.49
N PHE A 61 -8.68 7.91 -7.09
CA PHE A 61 -7.66 8.95 -6.94
C PHE A 61 -6.82 8.76 -5.68
N ALA A 62 -5.59 9.21 -5.73
CA ALA A 62 -4.68 9.13 -4.61
C ALA A 62 -5.02 10.11 -3.47
N ASP A 63 -5.88 11.10 -3.70
CA ASP A 63 -6.40 12.00 -2.67
C ASP A 63 -7.22 11.29 -1.57
N THR A 64 -7.67 10.06 -1.83
CA THR A 64 -8.25 9.19 -0.77
C THR A 64 -7.28 8.96 0.38
N ILE A 65 -5.97 9.11 0.16
CA ILE A 65 -4.96 9.06 1.20
C ILE A 65 -4.85 10.45 1.84
N LEU A 66 -5.68 10.72 2.86
CA LEU A 66 -5.66 11.95 3.66
C LEU A 66 -5.72 13.25 2.84
N GLY A 67 -6.40 13.24 1.68
CA GLY A 67 -6.49 14.36 0.76
C GLY A 67 -5.27 14.55 -0.16
N ASP A 68 -4.10 14.11 0.28
CA ASP A 68 -2.86 14.01 -0.49
C ASP A 68 -1.93 13.00 0.17
N PRO A 69 -1.32 12.05 -0.57
CA PRO A 69 -0.36 11.09 -0.01
C PRO A 69 0.78 11.71 0.79
N LEU A 70 1.20 12.92 0.45
CA LEU A 70 2.23 13.64 1.21
C LEU A 70 1.79 13.99 2.63
N ASN A 71 0.49 14.13 2.90
CA ASN A 71 -0.01 14.34 4.25
C ASN A 71 0.29 13.13 5.16
N ALA A 72 0.21 11.91 4.62
CA ALA A 72 0.60 10.70 5.36
C ALA A 72 2.10 10.71 5.68
N LEU A 73 2.94 11.16 4.75
CA LEU A 73 4.38 11.29 4.95
C LEU A 73 4.69 12.34 6.02
N LEU A 74 4.07 13.50 5.96
CA LEU A 74 4.23 14.56 6.95
C LEU A 74 3.81 14.10 8.35
N TRP A 75 2.68 13.40 8.43
CA TRP A 75 2.24 12.80 9.70
C TRP A 75 3.26 11.79 10.25
N TYR A 76 3.80 10.92 9.39
CA TYR A 76 4.82 9.95 9.79
C TYR A 76 6.07 10.64 10.33
N PHE A 77 6.52 11.72 9.69
CA PHE A 77 7.67 12.51 10.14
C PHE A 77 7.42 13.14 11.51
N ASP A 78 6.25 13.74 11.72
CA ASP A 78 5.85 14.31 13.01
C ASP A 78 5.87 13.24 14.11
N GLN A 79 5.31 12.04 13.86
CA GLN A 79 5.34 10.95 14.82
C GLN A 79 6.77 10.50 15.15
N LYS A 80 7.64 10.38 14.16
CA LYS A 80 9.06 10.04 14.40
C LYS A 80 9.74 11.08 15.29
N LEU A 81 9.52 12.36 15.04
CA LEU A 81 10.07 13.46 15.86
C LEU A 81 9.56 13.42 17.30
N ARG A 82 8.24 13.23 17.49
CA ARG A 82 7.64 13.07 18.84
C ARG A 82 8.25 11.92 19.63
N LEU A 83 8.58 10.83 18.95
CA LEU A 83 9.22 9.65 19.54
C LEU A 83 10.75 9.79 19.65
N LYS A 84 11.32 10.95 19.32
CA LYS A 84 12.78 11.20 19.27
C LYS A 84 13.50 10.18 18.37
N LYS A 85 12.85 9.74 17.30
CA LYS A 85 13.42 8.85 16.28
C LYS A 85 13.73 9.62 15.01
N TYR A 86 14.79 9.23 14.32
CA TYR A 86 15.23 9.85 13.08
C TYR A 86 14.88 8.96 11.90
N ILE A 87 14.58 9.61 10.77
CA ILE A 87 14.43 8.93 9.49
C ILE A 87 15.80 8.76 8.88
N LYS A 88 16.10 7.55 8.45
CA LYS A 88 17.40 7.22 7.85
C LYS A 88 17.32 7.32 6.33
N LYS A 89 18.41 7.73 5.70
CA LYS A 89 18.54 7.66 4.24
C LYS A 89 18.32 6.23 3.76
N GLY A 90 17.45 6.05 2.77
CA GLY A 90 17.06 4.73 2.24
C GLY A 90 15.90 4.06 2.99
N GLU A 91 15.34 4.70 4.00
CA GLU A 91 14.11 4.21 4.64
C GLU A 91 12.95 4.35 3.67
N ILE A 92 12.18 3.26 3.50
CA ILE A 92 11.00 3.23 2.62
C ILE A 92 9.77 3.45 3.48
N VAL A 93 8.90 4.35 3.02
CA VAL A 93 7.66 4.68 3.71
C VAL A 93 6.48 4.40 2.79
N SER A 94 5.59 3.51 3.20
CA SER A 94 4.29 3.33 2.54
C SER A 94 3.36 4.47 2.97
N LEU A 95 2.75 5.14 1.99
CA LEU A 95 1.93 6.33 2.26
C LEU A 95 0.45 6.00 2.49
N GLY A 96 0.08 4.74 2.38
CA GLY A 96 -1.29 4.26 2.50
C GLY A 96 -1.77 3.56 1.23
N SER A 97 -3.04 3.15 1.22
CA SER A 97 -3.62 2.41 0.10
C SER A 97 -4.67 3.24 -0.62
N ILE A 98 -4.61 3.23 -1.95
CA ILE A 98 -5.64 3.81 -2.84
C ILE A 98 -6.81 2.84 -2.99
N THR A 99 -6.55 1.53 -2.83
CA THR A 99 -7.54 0.48 -3.00
C THR A 99 -7.97 -0.12 -1.65
N PRO A 100 -9.18 -0.67 -1.53
CA PRO A 100 -9.53 -1.50 -0.37
C PRO A 100 -8.70 -2.79 -0.35
N LEU A 101 -8.73 -3.49 0.78
CA LEU A 101 -8.20 -4.83 0.88
C LEU A 101 -9.01 -5.78 -0.01
N ILE A 102 -8.32 -6.56 -0.83
CA ILE A 102 -8.94 -7.56 -1.71
C ILE A 102 -8.37 -8.93 -1.35
N TRP A 103 -9.25 -9.88 -1.05
CA TRP A 103 -8.88 -11.26 -0.76
C TRP A 103 -8.67 -12.03 -2.05
N ILE A 104 -7.60 -12.82 -2.10
CA ILE A 104 -7.24 -13.68 -3.23
C ILE A 104 -7.41 -15.13 -2.78
N ASP A 105 -8.38 -15.83 -3.37
CA ASP A 105 -8.76 -17.20 -2.99
C ASP A 105 -8.31 -18.24 -4.04
N SER A 106 -7.72 -17.81 -5.13
CA SER A 106 -7.28 -18.69 -6.22
C SER A 106 -6.08 -18.12 -6.96
N PRO A 107 -5.31 -18.97 -7.66
CA PRO A 107 -4.19 -18.51 -8.48
C PRO A 107 -4.61 -17.43 -9.46
N CYS A 108 -3.89 -16.32 -9.47
CA CYS A 108 -4.16 -15.20 -10.38
C CYS A 108 -2.94 -14.29 -10.51
N ASN A 109 -2.94 -13.47 -11.55
CA ASN A 109 -2.04 -12.32 -11.66
C ASN A 109 -2.72 -11.10 -11.06
N VAL A 110 -2.02 -10.40 -10.17
CA VAL A 110 -2.45 -9.10 -9.64
C VAL A 110 -1.47 -8.03 -10.11
N LYS A 111 -1.99 -6.96 -10.70
CA LYS A 111 -1.20 -5.84 -11.17
C LYS A 111 -1.78 -4.53 -10.63
N ALA A 112 -0.91 -3.69 -10.05
CA ALA A 112 -1.23 -2.32 -9.70
C ALA A 112 -0.56 -1.37 -10.68
N VAL A 113 -1.31 -0.35 -11.09
CA VAL A 113 -0.84 0.74 -11.94
C VAL A 113 -1.14 2.04 -11.22
N ILE A 114 -0.18 2.94 -11.19
CA ILE A 114 -0.42 4.34 -10.82
C ILE A 114 -0.07 5.16 -12.05
N ASP A 115 -1.06 5.88 -12.56
CA ASP A 115 -0.89 6.69 -13.76
C ASP A 115 0.31 7.62 -13.62
N ASP A 116 1.08 7.76 -14.68
CA ASP A 116 2.31 8.56 -14.76
C ASP A 116 3.48 8.10 -13.86
N LEU A 117 3.25 7.14 -12.95
CA LEU A 117 4.29 6.59 -12.08
C LEU A 117 4.73 5.18 -12.47
N GLY A 118 3.85 4.38 -13.08
CA GLY A 118 4.19 3.03 -13.53
C GLY A 118 3.41 1.92 -12.83
N GLU A 119 3.94 0.71 -12.90
CA GLU A 119 3.23 -0.48 -12.46
C GLU A 119 4.11 -1.48 -11.71
N CYS A 120 3.47 -2.36 -10.96
CA CYS A 120 4.06 -3.57 -10.40
C CYS A 120 3.05 -4.71 -10.45
N SER A 121 3.54 -5.94 -10.48
CA SER A 121 2.67 -7.11 -10.54
C SER A 121 3.26 -8.31 -9.79
N ILE A 122 2.37 -9.22 -9.41
CA ILE A 122 2.72 -10.49 -8.76
C ILE A 122 1.78 -11.59 -9.27
N ASN A 123 2.28 -12.81 -9.33
CA ASN A 123 1.50 -14.00 -9.59
C ASN A 123 1.28 -14.78 -8.28
N PHE A 124 0.03 -15.01 -7.94
CA PHE A 124 -0.35 -15.99 -6.92
C PHE A 124 -0.44 -17.34 -7.59
N ILE A 125 0.27 -18.31 -7.05
CA ILE A 125 0.32 -19.71 -7.54
C ILE A 125 -0.14 -20.66 -6.42
N ASN A 126 -0.50 -21.87 -6.78
CA ASN A 126 -0.81 -22.94 -5.79
C ASN A 126 0.44 -23.34 -5.01
#